data_0d9cca2674b2c335605a4a5deef07a95
#
_entry.id   0d9cca2674b2c335605a4a5deef07a95
#
_cell.length_a   1.000
_cell.length_b   1.000
_cell.length_c   1.000
_cell.angle_alpha   90.00
_cell.angle_beta   90.00
_cell.angle_gamma   90.00
#
_symmetry.space_group_name_H-M   'P 1'
#
loop_
_entity.id
_entity.type
_entity.pdbx_description
1 polymer ?
#
loop_
_entity_poly.entity_id
_entity_poly.type
_entity_poly.pdbx_seq_one_letter_code
_entity_poly.pdbx_strand_id
1 'polypeptide(L)'
;MKLFAGALILAALATPALGAPDITLNVPMAFPESLTSTANGTIYIGSLQQGAVYRALPGKGMAEPFISKEAGNFGIVLGVLADSATGTLWVCDNNGDHAYLKSFALKAGSPKKSYELPGGGLCNDIALKGRDAYVTDTKNGRILKLASGSDVLTVWYTNDKSDPSLDGITWQGNAVFTNTYNGNHLIRIPVNPDGSAGKGVNLTTSMEIDQPDGMRLSAGGKMLLVEGRGKDGNGRLDEVTVNGDTATIRVIKDHYMLPTAVTTVGNTAYVLEAKLNYQRDPALKGKDPAPFKAYAVPLK
;
A
#
# COMPACT_ATOMS: atom_id res chain seq x y z
N MET A 1 -50.29 -48.94 21.59
CA MET A 1 -50.20 -47.79 20.66
C MET A 1 -48.84 -47.16 20.90
N LYS A 2 -47.87 -47.43 19.99
CA LYS A 2 -46.50 -46.83 20.07
C LYS A 2 -46.44 -45.71 19.05
N LEU A 3 -46.31 -44.46 19.51
CA LEU A 3 -46.07 -43.28 18.70
C LEU A 3 -44.59 -43.24 18.28
N PHE A 4 -44.29 -43.31 16.98
CA PHE A 4 -42.99 -43.03 16.43
C PHE A 4 -42.90 -41.50 16.16
N ALA A 5 -42.02 -40.82 16.90
CA ALA A 5 -41.64 -39.45 16.61
C ALA A 5 -40.55 -39.44 15.53
N GLY A 6 -40.90 -39.04 14.31
CA GLY A 6 -39.94 -38.80 13.23
C GLY A 6 -39.20 -37.47 13.45
N ALA A 7 -37.88 -37.52 13.62
CA ALA A 7 -37.05 -36.35 13.65
C ALA A 7 -36.77 -35.86 12.21
N LEU A 8 -37.27 -34.67 11.90
CA LEU A 8 -36.94 -33.99 10.64
C LEU A 8 -35.53 -33.38 10.76
N ILE A 9 -34.58 -33.94 10.02
CA ILE A 9 -33.23 -33.37 9.91
C ILE A 9 -33.30 -32.28 8.82
N LEU A 10 -33.29 -31.03 9.24
CA LEU A 10 -33.07 -29.89 8.31
C LEU A 10 -31.58 -29.89 7.91
N ALA A 11 -31.29 -30.32 6.70
CA ALA A 11 -29.99 -30.11 6.08
C ALA A 11 -29.86 -28.63 5.71
N ALA A 12 -29.07 -27.87 6.47
CA ALA A 12 -28.69 -26.52 6.10
C ALA A 12 -27.80 -26.61 4.86
N LEU A 13 -28.30 -26.18 3.72
CA LEU A 13 -27.52 -25.98 2.50
C LEU A 13 -26.55 -24.82 2.79
N ALA A 14 -25.28 -25.13 2.95
CA ALA A 14 -24.22 -24.12 3.01
C ALA A 14 -24.16 -23.46 1.61
N THR A 15 -24.66 -22.23 1.52
CA THR A 15 -24.41 -21.41 0.32
C THR A 15 -22.90 -21.19 0.21
N PRO A 16 -22.29 -21.41 -0.97
CA PRO A 16 -20.89 -21.08 -1.16
C PRO A 16 -20.70 -19.59 -0.82
N ALA A 17 -19.76 -19.30 0.07
CA ALA A 17 -19.38 -17.92 0.37
C ALA A 17 -18.87 -17.31 -0.93
N LEU A 18 -19.62 -16.36 -1.48
CA LEU A 18 -19.15 -15.53 -2.57
C LEU A 18 -17.85 -14.88 -2.13
N GLY A 19 -16.80 -15.04 -2.94
CA GLY A 19 -15.50 -14.38 -2.66
C GLY A 19 -15.70 -12.88 -2.51
N ALA A 20 -14.80 -12.22 -1.80
CA ALA A 20 -14.83 -10.76 -1.66
C ALA A 20 -14.81 -10.12 -3.05
N PRO A 21 -15.65 -9.08 -3.31
CA PRO A 21 -15.71 -8.44 -4.63
C PRO A 21 -14.43 -7.63 -4.89
N ASP A 22 -14.03 -7.56 -6.15
CA ASP A 22 -13.08 -6.54 -6.62
C ASP A 22 -13.64 -5.15 -6.32
N ILE A 23 -12.73 -4.18 -6.09
CA ILE A 23 -13.09 -2.77 -5.97
C ILE A 23 -12.81 -2.07 -7.28
N THR A 24 -13.84 -1.44 -7.84
CA THR A 24 -13.74 -0.64 -9.07
C THR A 24 -13.65 0.85 -8.73
N LEU A 25 -12.71 1.55 -9.32
CA LEU A 25 -12.62 3.01 -9.35
C LEU A 25 -12.92 3.48 -10.78
N ASN A 26 -14.13 3.98 -11.00
CA ASN A 26 -14.59 4.44 -12.30
C ASN A 26 -14.45 5.97 -12.41
N VAL A 27 -13.21 6.44 -12.37
CA VAL A 27 -12.84 7.86 -12.47
C VAL A 27 -11.86 8.01 -13.62
N PRO A 28 -12.17 8.82 -14.63
CA PRO A 28 -11.28 9.06 -15.76
C PRO A 28 -9.92 9.54 -15.33
N MET A 29 -8.86 8.98 -15.91
CA MET A 29 -7.46 9.39 -15.69
C MET A 29 -7.07 9.42 -14.20
N ALA A 30 -7.65 8.58 -13.33
CA ALA A 30 -7.36 8.61 -11.91
C ALA A 30 -5.92 8.16 -11.60
N PHE A 31 -5.42 7.15 -12.29
CA PHE A 31 -4.12 6.55 -12.02
C PHE A 31 -3.90 6.35 -10.51
N PRO A 32 -4.68 5.46 -9.88
CA PRO A 32 -4.54 5.20 -8.46
C PRO A 32 -3.18 4.56 -8.18
N GLU A 33 -2.49 5.03 -7.15
CA GLU A 33 -1.13 4.57 -6.88
C GLU A 33 -1.05 3.77 -5.58
N SER A 34 -1.82 4.13 -4.57
CA SER A 34 -1.79 3.44 -3.28
C SER A 34 -3.19 3.10 -2.78
N LEU A 35 -3.28 2.06 -1.95
CA LEU A 35 -4.49 1.73 -1.22
C LEU A 35 -4.19 1.25 0.20
N THR A 36 -5.16 1.42 1.08
CA THR A 36 -5.13 0.93 2.45
C THR A 36 -6.51 0.47 2.88
N SER A 37 -6.58 -0.33 3.94
CA SER A 37 -7.83 -0.84 4.47
C SER A 37 -7.92 -0.71 5.97
N THR A 38 -9.14 -0.78 6.48
CA THR A 38 -9.43 -0.96 7.89
C THR A 38 -9.92 -2.39 8.15
N ALA A 39 -9.83 -2.84 9.39
CA ALA A 39 -10.25 -4.19 9.77
C ALA A 39 -11.74 -4.49 9.47
N ASN A 40 -12.59 -3.46 9.41
CA ASN A 40 -14.00 -3.62 9.05
C ASN A 40 -14.25 -3.75 7.53
N GLY A 41 -13.19 -3.68 6.70
CA GLY A 41 -13.29 -3.83 5.25
C GLY A 41 -13.50 -2.54 4.46
N THR A 42 -13.39 -1.37 5.08
CA THR A 42 -13.34 -0.11 4.34
C THR A 42 -11.97 0.01 3.64
N ILE A 43 -11.97 0.34 2.36
CA ILE A 43 -10.75 0.53 1.54
C ILE A 43 -10.68 1.99 1.11
N TYR A 44 -9.50 2.60 1.25
CA TYR A 44 -9.17 3.94 0.78
C TYR A 44 -8.14 3.82 -0.35
N ILE A 45 -8.30 4.63 -1.40
CA ILE A 45 -7.46 4.60 -2.59
C ILE A 45 -6.97 6.02 -2.87
N GLY A 46 -5.65 6.20 -2.94
CA GLY A 46 -5.00 7.45 -3.36
C GLY A 46 -4.90 7.53 -4.88
N SER A 47 -5.15 8.70 -5.44
CA SER A 47 -5.08 8.96 -6.88
C SER A 47 -3.96 9.94 -7.19
N LEU A 48 -2.99 9.49 -7.96
CA LEU A 48 -1.87 10.29 -8.40
C LEU A 48 -2.35 11.46 -9.28
N GLN A 49 -3.11 11.18 -10.33
CA GLN A 49 -3.46 12.21 -11.31
C GLN A 49 -4.55 13.16 -10.84
N GLN A 50 -5.53 12.67 -10.08
CA GLN A 50 -6.63 13.51 -9.58
C GLN A 50 -6.24 14.26 -8.30
N GLY A 51 -5.16 13.86 -7.62
CA GLY A 51 -4.82 14.42 -6.32
C GLY A 51 -5.98 14.31 -5.33
N ALA A 52 -6.50 13.12 -5.14
CA ALA A 52 -7.71 12.87 -4.36
C ALA A 52 -7.63 11.51 -3.65
N VAL A 53 -8.48 11.32 -2.65
CA VAL A 53 -8.69 10.00 -2.00
C VAL A 53 -10.11 9.55 -2.23
N TYR A 54 -10.26 8.30 -2.64
CA TYR A 54 -11.53 7.59 -2.82
C TYR A 54 -11.74 6.56 -1.72
N ARG A 55 -12.98 6.13 -1.50
CA ARG A 55 -13.31 5.17 -0.44
C ARG A 55 -14.35 4.17 -0.93
N ALA A 56 -14.07 2.88 -0.74
CA ALA A 56 -15.06 1.81 -0.86
C ALA A 56 -15.49 1.36 0.55
N LEU A 57 -16.79 1.36 0.81
CA LEU A 57 -17.34 0.87 2.07
C LEU A 57 -17.36 -0.67 2.11
N PRO A 58 -17.43 -1.31 3.28
CA PRO A 58 -17.41 -2.76 3.42
C PRO A 58 -18.43 -3.45 2.51
N GLY A 59 -17.98 -4.45 1.75
CA GLY A 59 -18.81 -5.23 0.83
C GLY A 59 -19.26 -4.49 -0.42
N LYS A 60 -18.84 -3.24 -0.62
CA LYS A 60 -19.11 -2.48 -1.85
C LYS A 60 -18.01 -2.69 -2.86
N GLY A 61 -18.38 -3.06 -4.08
CA GLY A 61 -17.45 -3.24 -5.20
C GLY A 61 -17.10 -1.94 -5.95
N MET A 62 -17.44 -0.78 -5.40
CA MET A 62 -17.20 0.54 -6.02
C MET A 62 -16.58 1.49 -5.01
N ALA A 63 -15.53 2.19 -5.43
CA ALA A 63 -14.93 3.29 -4.67
C ALA A 63 -15.54 4.63 -5.14
N GLU A 64 -15.89 5.48 -4.16
CA GLU A 64 -16.51 6.78 -4.37
C GLU A 64 -15.61 7.91 -3.85
N PRO A 65 -15.77 9.17 -4.33
CA PRO A 65 -15.01 10.31 -3.80
C PRO A 65 -15.12 10.44 -2.28
N PHE A 66 -13.98 10.69 -1.63
CA PHE A 66 -13.92 10.82 -0.17
C PHE A 66 -13.25 12.12 0.28
N ILE A 67 -12.02 12.41 -0.20
CA ILE A 67 -11.35 13.69 0.03
C ILE A 67 -10.98 14.23 -1.35
N SER A 68 -11.59 15.37 -1.74
CA SER A 68 -11.27 16.01 -3.01
C SER A 68 -9.90 16.70 -2.95
N LYS A 69 -9.38 17.06 -4.11
CA LYS A 69 -8.14 17.81 -4.25
C LYS A 69 -8.14 19.10 -3.44
N GLU A 70 -9.24 19.83 -3.51
CA GLU A 70 -9.41 21.13 -2.81
C GLU A 70 -9.52 20.91 -1.30
N ALA A 71 -10.33 19.94 -0.85
CA ALA A 71 -10.52 19.66 0.58
C ALA A 71 -9.24 19.17 1.25
N GLY A 72 -8.41 18.40 0.53
CA GLY A 72 -7.11 17.91 0.99
C GLY A 72 -5.97 18.89 0.75
N ASN A 73 -6.21 19.93 -0.04
CA ASN A 73 -5.15 20.82 -0.58
C ASN A 73 -4.01 19.97 -1.16
N PHE A 74 -4.36 19.02 -2.04
CA PHE A 74 -3.43 18.05 -2.61
C PHE A 74 -2.83 18.52 -3.93
N GLY A 75 -1.55 18.18 -4.14
CA GLY A 75 -0.91 18.12 -5.45
C GLY A 75 -1.20 16.77 -6.11
N ILE A 76 -0.32 15.79 -5.90
CA ILE A 76 -0.52 14.38 -6.27
C ILE A 76 -0.51 13.53 -5.00
N VAL A 77 -1.41 12.55 -4.93
CA VAL A 77 -1.48 11.62 -3.79
C VAL A 77 -0.80 10.31 -4.18
N LEU A 78 0.23 9.93 -3.42
CA LEU A 78 0.87 8.62 -3.46
C LEU A 78 0.37 7.77 -2.27
N GLY A 79 1.24 7.42 -1.33
CA GLY A 79 0.92 6.54 -0.22
C GLY A 79 -0.28 6.98 0.63
N VAL A 80 -1.13 6.02 0.95
CA VAL A 80 -2.22 6.18 1.93
C VAL A 80 -2.16 5.09 2.99
N LEU A 81 -2.40 5.44 4.27
CA LEU A 81 -2.42 4.47 5.35
C LEU A 81 -3.51 4.78 6.38
N ALA A 82 -4.42 3.83 6.59
CA ALA A 82 -5.47 3.91 7.58
C ALA A 82 -4.95 3.45 8.96
N ASP A 83 -4.95 4.36 9.92
CA ASP A 83 -4.69 4.08 11.33
C ASP A 83 -6.01 4.04 12.10
N SER A 84 -6.56 2.85 12.26
CA SER A 84 -7.82 2.65 12.98
C SER A 84 -7.68 2.91 14.48
N ALA A 85 -6.46 2.78 15.04
CA ALA A 85 -6.23 2.96 16.48
C ALA A 85 -6.36 4.43 16.88
N THR A 86 -5.92 5.35 16.03
CA THR A 86 -6.03 6.80 16.28
C THR A 86 -7.15 7.48 15.50
N GLY A 87 -7.85 6.73 14.63
CA GLY A 87 -8.87 7.29 13.74
C GLY A 87 -8.27 8.28 12.73
N THR A 88 -7.09 7.97 12.20
CA THR A 88 -6.34 8.83 11.28
C THR A 88 -6.16 8.15 9.93
N LEU A 89 -6.39 8.87 8.86
CA LEU A 89 -5.90 8.52 7.53
C LEU A 89 -4.65 9.35 7.24
N TRP A 90 -3.53 8.69 7.07
CA TRP A 90 -2.28 9.29 6.65
C TRP A 90 -2.20 9.30 5.13
N VAL A 91 -1.67 10.38 4.56
CA VAL A 91 -1.58 10.60 3.11
C VAL A 91 -0.25 11.22 2.76
N CYS A 92 0.50 10.61 1.85
CA CYS A 92 1.64 11.22 1.17
C CYS A 92 1.15 12.12 0.06
N ASP A 93 1.45 13.41 0.16
CA ASP A 93 1.08 14.45 -0.80
C ASP A 93 2.32 15.14 -1.34
N ASN A 94 2.37 15.35 -2.64
CA ASN A 94 3.51 16.00 -3.30
C ASN A 94 3.01 17.11 -4.21
N ASN A 95 3.59 18.31 -4.06
CA ASN A 95 3.19 19.50 -4.80
C ASN A 95 4.43 20.28 -5.27
N GLY A 96 4.84 20.05 -6.49
CA GLY A 96 6.08 20.60 -7.04
C GLY A 96 7.31 20.08 -6.29
N ASP A 97 8.11 20.99 -5.73
CA ASP A 97 9.30 20.63 -4.95
C ASP A 97 9.00 20.34 -3.47
N HIS A 98 7.75 20.53 -3.04
CA HIS A 98 7.31 20.27 -1.68
C HIS A 98 6.66 18.91 -1.56
N ALA A 99 6.98 18.20 -0.49
CA ALA A 99 6.37 16.93 -0.15
C ALA A 99 5.88 16.94 1.30
N TYR A 100 4.75 16.30 1.57
CA TYR A 100 4.10 16.33 2.87
C TYR A 100 3.59 14.95 3.28
N LEU A 101 3.73 14.65 4.56
CA LEU A 101 2.88 13.68 5.23
C LEU A 101 1.67 14.42 5.81
N LYS A 102 0.48 14.14 5.32
CA LYS A 102 -0.77 14.76 5.80
C LYS A 102 -1.61 13.78 6.59
N SER A 103 -2.38 14.28 7.55
CA SER A 103 -3.29 13.49 8.36
C SER A 103 -4.72 14.03 8.28
N PHE A 104 -5.69 13.09 8.21
CA PHE A 104 -7.12 13.37 8.11
C PHE A 104 -7.89 12.53 9.10
N ALA A 105 -9.10 12.95 9.44
CA ALA A 105 -10.03 12.11 10.20
C ALA A 105 -10.46 10.91 9.34
N LEU A 106 -10.17 9.68 9.80
CA LEU A 106 -10.37 8.45 9.02
C LEU A 106 -11.82 8.27 8.53
N LYS A 107 -12.80 8.64 9.33
CA LYS A 107 -14.23 8.49 8.98
C LYS A 107 -14.78 9.66 8.17
N ALA A 108 -14.37 10.89 8.51
CA ALA A 108 -14.96 12.11 7.97
C ALA A 108 -14.16 12.71 6.80
N GLY A 109 -12.86 12.36 6.65
CA GLY A 109 -11.98 12.98 5.65
C GLY A 109 -11.59 14.42 5.96
N SER A 110 -11.98 14.95 7.12
CA SER A 110 -11.59 16.32 7.50
C SER A 110 -10.10 16.41 7.82
N PRO A 111 -9.40 17.48 7.36
CA PRO A 111 -7.97 17.63 7.60
C PRO A 111 -7.66 17.78 9.10
N LYS A 112 -6.54 17.20 9.53
CA LYS A 112 -6.00 17.34 10.89
C LYS A 112 -4.71 18.16 10.87
N LYS A 113 -3.64 17.64 10.22
CA LYS A 113 -2.32 18.24 10.23
C LYS A 113 -1.52 17.90 8.97
N SER A 114 -0.59 18.79 8.62
CA SER A 114 0.36 18.61 7.53
C SER A 114 1.78 18.75 8.06
N TYR A 115 2.66 17.84 7.66
CA TYR A 115 4.06 17.77 8.07
C TYR A 115 4.91 17.80 6.80
N GLU A 116 5.68 18.85 6.60
CA GLU A 116 6.54 18.97 5.43
C GLU A 116 7.77 18.09 5.56
N LEU A 117 8.16 17.43 4.48
CA LEU A 117 9.44 16.72 4.42
C LEU A 117 10.58 17.75 4.36
N PRO A 118 11.55 17.71 5.30
CA PRO A 118 12.61 18.70 5.38
C PRO A 118 13.45 18.71 4.10
N GLY A 119 13.51 19.87 3.42
CA GLY A 119 14.22 20.02 2.15
C GLY A 119 13.50 19.44 0.93
N GLY A 120 12.18 19.22 1.04
CA GLY A 120 11.38 18.62 -0.03
C GLY A 120 11.65 17.14 -0.24
N GLY A 121 11.23 16.59 -1.36
CA GLY A 121 11.41 15.18 -1.69
C GLY A 121 10.27 14.60 -2.51
N LEU A 122 10.03 13.31 -2.33
CA LEU A 122 8.86 12.59 -2.84
C LEU A 122 8.35 11.67 -1.73
N CYS A 123 7.32 12.12 -0.97
CA CYS A 123 6.63 11.27 0.00
C CYS A 123 5.93 10.14 -0.75
N ASN A 124 6.36 8.89 -0.53
CA ASN A 124 5.86 7.76 -1.32
C ASN A 124 4.96 6.85 -0.47
N ASP A 125 5.51 6.03 0.41
CA ASP A 125 4.73 5.07 1.19
C ASP A 125 4.91 5.28 2.71
N ILE A 126 4.00 4.70 3.50
CA ILE A 126 3.85 4.98 4.93
C ILE A 126 3.77 3.66 5.70
N ALA A 127 4.52 3.58 6.80
CA ALA A 127 4.38 2.52 7.80
C ALA A 127 4.27 3.08 9.21
N LEU A 128 3.60 2.37 10.11
CA LEU A 128 3.46 2.76 11.51
C LEU A 128 4.15 1.75 12.44
N LYS A 129 4.77 2.26 13.51
CA LYS A 129 5.21 1.47 14.66
C LYS A 129 4.68 2.12 15.93
N GLY A 130 3.70 1.50 16.53
CA GLY A 130 2.95 2.13 17.62
C GLY A 130 2.23 3.39 17.13
N ARG A 131 2.66 4.56 17.61
CA ARG A 131 2.12 5.87 17.19
C ARG A 131 3.09 6.68 16.32
N ASP A 132 4.29 6.14 16.07
CA ASP A 132 5.28 6.78 15.19
C ASP A 132 4.96 6.44 13.74
N ALA A 133 5.04 7.42 12.84
CA ALA A 133 4.91 7.21 11.41
C ALA A 133 6.30 7.27 10.74
N TYR A 134 6.49 6.39 9.77
CA TYR A 134 7.68 6.31 8.94
C TYR A 134 7.27 6.44 7.48
N VAL A 135 7.96 7.29 6.73
CA VAL A 135 7.65 7.53 5.32
C VAL A 135 8.89 7.40 4.46
N THR A 136 8.75 6.77 3.31
CA THR A 136 9.79 6.74 2.29
C THR A 136 9.79 8.04 1.51
N ASP A 137 10.98 8.59 1.29
CA ASP A 137 11.26 9.71 0.40
C ASP A 137 12.09 9.20 -0.76
N THR A 138 11.41 8.84 -1.84
CA THR A 138 11.99 8.21 -3.03
C THR A 138 13.03 9.10 -3.71
N LYS A 139 12.78 10.41 -3.76
CA LYS A 139 13.68 11.38 -4.44
C LYS A 139 15.03 11.48 -3.76
N ASN A 140 15.05 11.47 -2.41
CA ASN A 140 16.27 11.67 -1.63
C ASN A 140 16.82 10.37 -1.03
N GLY A 141 16.20 9.21 -1.28
CA GLY A 141 16.67 7.91 -0.82
C GLY A 141 16.72 7.80 0.70
N ARG A 142 15.69 8.26 1.41
CA ARG A 142 15.66 8.25 2.87
C ARG A 142 14.31 7.83 3.42
N ILE A 143 14.30 7.37 4.66
CA ILE A 143 13.10 7.17 5.45
C ILE A 143 13.06 8.24 6.52
N LEU A 144 11.95 8.94 6.60
CA LEU A 144 11.70 9.96 7.62
C LEU A 144 10.80 9.38 8.70
N LYS A 145 11.03 9.82 9.94
CA LYS A 145 10.22 9.47 11.11
C LYS A 145 9.49 10.69 11.63
N LEU A 146 8.19 10.57 11.83
CA LEU A 146 7.38 11.45 12.65
C LEU A 146 7.15 10.75 13.99
N ALA A 147 7.86 11.17 15.03
CA ALA A 147 7.64 10.65 16.36
C ALA A 147 6.28 11.09 16.92
N SER A 148 5.64 10.25 17.70
CA SER A 148 4.36 10.56 18.34
C SER A 148 4.44 11.86 19.15
N GLY A 149 3.53 12.79 18.86
CA GLY A 149 3.50 14.12 19.48
C GLY A 149 4.49 15.13 18.89
N SER A 150 5.31 14.75 17.93
CA SER A 150 6.19 15.67 17.20
C SER A 150 5.43 16.42 16.11
N ASP A 151 5.93 17.60 15.79
CA ASP A 151 5.47 18.42 14.68
C ASP A 151 6.44 18.40 13.49
N VAL A 152 7.55 17.66 13.62
CA VAL A 152 8.65 17.67 12.66
C VAL A 152 9.01 16.24 12.27
N LEU A 153 9.12 16.02 10.96
CA LEU A 153 9.74 14.82 10.40
C LEU A 153 11.27 14.91 10.51
N THR A 154 11.90 13.83 10.95
CA THR A 154 13.35 13.73 11.04
C THR A 154 13.86 12.58 10.20
N VAL A 155 15.06 12.70 9.61
CA VAL A 155 15.69 11.59 8.87
C VAL A 155 16.00 10.46 9.86
N TRP A 156 15.45 9.29 9.61
CA TRP A 156 15.66 8.09 10.41
C TRP A 156 16.64 7.13 9.74
N TYR A 157 16.60 7.04 8.40
CA TYR A 157 17.49 6.20 7.59
C TYR A 157 17.83 6.89 6.28
N THR A 158 19.04 6.65 5.77
CA THR A 158 19.44 7.09 4.43
C THR A 158 20.05 5.90 3.69
N ASN A 159 19.53 5.64 2.50
CA ASN A 159 20.00 4.58 1.62
C ASN A 159 21.27 4.99 0.87
N ASP A 160 21.85 4.05 0.13
CA ASP A 160 22.95 4.34 -0.77
C ASP A 160 22.51 5.35 -1.85
N LYS A 161 23.37 6.35 -2.08
CA LYS A 161 23.07 7.40 -3.09
C LYS A 161 23.02 6.88 -4.53
N SER A 162 23.61 5.72 -4.79
CA SER A 162 23.54 5.09 -6.09
C SER A 162 22.18 4.49 -6.41
N ASP A 163 21.35 4.25 -5.39
CA ASP A 163 19.99 3.73 -5.52
C ASP A 163 19.04 4.42 -4.52
N PRO A 164 18.64 5.68 -4.79
CA PRO A 164 17.81 6.43 -3.87
C PRO A 164 16.33 5.99 -3.90
N SER A 165 15.90 5.20 -4.86
CA SER A 165 14.50 4.96 -5.22
C SER A 165 13.71 4.13 -4.20
N LEU A 166 13.83 4.44 -2.89
CA LEU A 166 13.03 3.80 -1.82
C LEU A 166 11.54 4.00 -2.10
N ASP A 167 10.78 2.91 -2.01
CA ASP A 167 9.37 2.87 -2.36
C ASP A 167 8.53 2.27 -1.22
N GLY A 168 7.98 1.06 -1.38
CA GLY A 168 7.18 0.41 -0.37
C GLY A 168 7.89 0.25 0.97
N ILE A 169 7.14 0.35 2.07
CA ILE A 169 7.68 0.22 3.43
C ILE A 169 6.73 -0.58 4.34
N THR A 170 7.30 -1.47 5.14
CA THR A 170 6.55 -2.20 6.18
C THR A 170 7.43 -2.56 7.36
N TRP A 171 6.79 -2.87 8.51
CA TRP A 171 7.46 -3.40 9.68
C TRP A 171 7.21 -4.90 9.82
N GLN A 172 8.25 -5.68 10.14
CA GLN A 172 8.09 -7.05 10.59
C GLN A 172 9.07 -7.34 11.73
N GLY A 173 8.54 -7.75 12.88
CA GLY A 173 9.36 -7.94 14.08
C GLY A 173 10.06 -6.66 14.55
N ASN A 174 11.40 -6.71 14.64
CA ASN A 174 12.23 -5.56 15.01
C ASN A 174 13.06 -5.03 13.83
N ALA A 175 12.46 -5.03 12.64
CA ALA A 175 13.07 -4.47 11.43
C ALA A 175 12.06 -3.74 10.57
N VAL A 176 12.53 -2.73 9.87
CA VAL A 176 11.84 -2.12 8.73
C VAL A 176 12.27 -2.85 7.47
N PHE A 177 11.30 -3.14 6.62
CA PHE A 177 11.52 -3.63 5.27
C PHE A 177 11.07 -2.56 4.29
N THR A 178 11.88 -2.33 3.28
CA THR A 178 11.60 -1.42 2.18
C THR A 178 12.18 -2.01 0.89
N ASN A 179 11.81 -1.46 -0.22
CA ASN A 179 12.38 -1.83 -1.52
C ASN A 179 12.89 -0.60 -2.25
N THR A 180 13.62 -0.83 -3.34
CA THR A 180 14.01 0.21 -4.29
C THR A 180 13.42 -0.10 -5.66
N TYR A 181 12.56 0.78 -6.15
CA TYR A 181 11.83 0.61 -7.40
C TYR A 181 12.76 0.44 -8.62
N ASN A 182 13.81 1.28 -8.73
CA ASN A 182 14.75 1.23 -9.86
C ASN A 182 15.88 0.22 -9.66
N GLY A 183 16.31 0.01 -8.42
CA GLY A 183 17.40 -0.90 -8.09
C GLY A 183 16.99 -2.36 -7.98
N ASN A 184 15.67 -2.63 -7.90
CA ASN A 184 15.14 -3.97 -7.73
C ASN A 184 15.68 -4.68 -6.48
N HIS A 185 15.87 -3.92 -5.39
CA HIS A 185 16.32 -4.46 -4.11
C HIS A 185 15.18 -4.55 -3.10
N LEU A 186 15.21 -5.60 -2.28
CA LEU A 186 14.48 -5.70 -1.05
C LEU A 186 15.45 -5.49 0.10
N ILE A 187 15.20 -4.52 0.96
CA ILE A 187 16.12 -4.07 2.00
C ILE A 187 15.54 -4.36 3.38
N ARG A 188 16.34 -4.99 4.25
CA ARG A 188 16.06 -5.13 5.69
C ARG A 188 16.89 -4.12 6.47
N ILE A 189 16.23 -3.27 7.26
CA ILE A 189 16.85 -2.28 8.13
C ILE A 189 16.58 -2.70 9.58
N PRO A 190 17.55 -3.25 10.30
CA PRO A 190 17.38 -3.59 11.72
C PRO A 190 17.22 -2.32 12.55
N VAL A 191 16.49 -2.43 13.66
CA VAL A 191 16.31 -1.32 14.60
C VAL A 191 17.16 -1.55 15.82
N ASN A 192 18.00 -0.59 16.16
CA ASN A 192 18.84 -0.62 17.33
C ASN A 192 18.02 -0.50 18.64
N PRO A 193 18.57 -0.89 19.80
CA PRO A 193 17.87 -0.79 21.08
C PRO A 193 17.40 0.62 21.44
N ASP A 194 18.06 1.66 20.94
CA ASP A 194 17.71 3.08 21.13
C ASP A 194 16.65 3.56 20.13
N GLY A 195 16.18 2.69 19.23
CA GLY A 195 15.18 3.01 18.20
C GLY A 195 15.75 3.66 16.94
N SER A 196 17.07 3.85 16.84
CA SER A 196 17.73 4.32 15.61
C SER A 196 17.78 3.21 14.56
N ALA A 197 17.95 3.63 13.28
CA ALA A 197 18.16 2.69 12.19
C ALA A 197 19.54 2.05 12.29
N GLY A 198 19.60 0.72 12.14
CA GLY A 198 20.83 0.03 11.85
C GLY A 198 21.23 0.14 10.38
N LYS A 199 22.29 -0.55 9.99
CA LYS A 199 22.72 -0.63 8.59
C LYS A 199 21.72 -1.46 7.78
N GLY A 200 21.20 -0.88 6.69
CA GLY A 200 20.38 -1.60 5.73
C GLY A 200 21.16 -2.69 5.00
N VAL A 201 20.50 -3.80 4.73
CA VAL A 201 21.05 -4.97 4.04
C VAL A 201 20.14 -5.31 2.88
N ASN A 202 20.69 -5.32 1.65
CA ASN A 202 20.00 -5.85 0.49
C ASN A 202 19.86 -7.37 0.67
N LEU A 203 18.62 -7.86 0.64
CA LEU A 203 18.35 -9.28 0.79
C LEU A 203 18.67 -10.03 -0.50
N THR A 204 19.25 -11.23 -0.37
CA THR A 204 19.35 -12.17 -1.50
C THR A 204 18.00 -12.82 -1.72
N THR A 205 17.35 -12.57 -2.84
CA THR A 205 16.04 -13.10 -3.19
C THR A 205 16.16 -14.44 -3.92
N SER A 206 15.21 -15.36 -3.70
CA SER A 206 15.19 -16.69 -4.33
C SER A 206 14.89 -16.66 -5.83
N MET A 207 14.40 -15.55 -6.33
CA MET A 207 14.18 -15.25 -7.75
C MET A 207 14.32 -13.74 -8.00
N GLU A 208 14.50 -13.35 -9.25
CA GLU A 208 14.55 -11.93 -9.65
C GLU A 208 13.24 -11.22 -9.29
N ILE A 209 13.37 -10.05 -8.70
CA ILE A 209 12.28 -9.08 -8.52
C ILE A 209 12.51 -7.92 -9.51
N ASP A 210 11.41 -7.35 -10.05
CA ASP A 210 11.49 -6.29 -11.05
C ASP A 210 10.44 -5.21 -10.78
N GLN A 211 10.90 -3.99 -10.54
CA GLN A 211 10.08 -2.84 -10.15
C GLN A 211 9.19 -3.17 -8.94
N PRO A 212 9.79 -3.61 -7.81
CA PRO A 212 9.04 -3.82 -6.58
C PRO A 212 8.49 -2.48 -6.10
N ASP A 213 7.22 -2.49 -5.70
CA ASP A 213 6.44 -1.30 -5.35
C ASP A 213 5.82 -1.48 -3.95
N GLY A 214 4.56 -1.27 -3.74
CA GLY A 214 3.92 -1.32 -2.44
C GLY A 214 4.08 -2.64 -1.68
N MET A 215 4.28 -2.53 -0.37
CA MET A 215 4.47 -3.65 0.57
C MET A 215 3.53 -3.54 1.75
N ARG A 216 2.95 -4.67 2.21
CA ARG A 216 2.14 -4.72 3.44
C ARG A 216 2.28 -6.06 4.14
N LEU A 217 2.06 -6.08 5.46
CA LEU A 217 1.83 -7.35 6.17
C LEU A 217 0.38 -7.78 6.04
N SER A 218 0.16 -9.07 5.79
CA SER A 218 -1.14 -9.71 5.93
C SER A 218 -1.52 -9.83 7.42
N ALA A 219 -2.78 -10.12 7.71
CA ALA A 219 -3.25 -10.42 9.06
C ALA A 219 -2.49 -11.58 9.71
N GLY A 220 -1.98 -12.52 8.90
CA GLY A 220 -1.12 -13.64 9.35
C GLY A 220 0.36 -13.26 9.53
N GLY A 221 0.73 -11.98 9.39
CA GLY A 221 2.11 -11.49 9.55
C GLY A 221 3.05 -11.85 8.39
N LYS A 222 2.52 -12.35 7.27
CA LYS A 222 3.29 -12.59 6.05
C LYS A 222 3.45 -11.30 5.28
N MET A 223 4.64 -11.07 4.74
CA MET A 223 4.91 -9.90 3.93
C MET A 223 4.38 -10.11 2.51
N LEU A 224 3.60 -9.17 2.02
CA LEU A 224 3.13 -9.11 0.65
C LEU A 224 3.88 -8.00 -0.07
N LEU A 225 4.23 -8.26 -1.33
CA LEU A 225 4.92 -7.34 -2.23
C LEU A 225 4.21 -7.34 -3.57
N VAL A 226 4.04 -6.20 -4.19
CA VAL A 226 3.66 -6.13 -5.61
C VAL A 226 4.86 -5.73 -6.45
N GLU A 227 4.92 -6.27 -7.67
CA GLU A 227 5.94 -5.95 -8.66
C GLU A 227 5.28 -5.45 -9.94
N GLY A 228 5.73 -4.29 -10.42
CA GLY A 228 5.25 -3.70 -11.68
C GLY A 228 5.69 -4.48 -12.90
N ARG A 229 6.91 -5.05 -12.87
CA ARG A 229 7.50 -5.89 -13.94
C ARG A 229 7.39 -5.24 -15.33
N GLY A 230 7.95 -4.04 -15.43
CA GLY A 230 7.86 -3.24 -16.65
C GLY A 230 8.47 -3.89 -17.88
N LYS A 231 9.42 -4.80 -17.71
CA LYS A 231 10.13 -5.49 -18.80
C LYS A 231 9.25 -6.52 -19.52
N ASP A 232 8.46 -7.28 -18.77
CA ASP A 232 7.62 -8.36 -19.33
C ASP A 232 6.12 -8.02 -19.29
N GLY A 233 5.74 -6.88 -18.68
CA GLY A 233 4.35 -6.45 -18.56
C GLY A 233 3.48 -7.39 -17.72
N ASN A 234 4.11 -8.26 -16.94
CA ASN A 234 3.45 -9.30 -16.15
C ASN A 234 3.58 -9.00 -14.66
N GLY A 235 2.96 -7.91 -14.20
CA GLY A 235 2.95 -7.53 -12.80
C GLY A 235 2.38 -8.62 -11.92
N ARG A 236 2.85 -8.72 -10.67
CA ARG A 236 2.48 -9.81 -9.77
C ARG A 236 2.31 -9.39 -8.31
N LEU A 237 1.62 -10.25 -7.57
CA LEU A 237 1.54 -10.25 -6.11
C LEU A 237 2.37 -11.41 -5.58
N ASP A 238 3.29 -11.11 -4.69
CA ASP A 238 4.18 -12.06 -4.06
C ASP A 238 3.98 -12.14 -2.55
N GLU A 239 4.24 -13.32 -1.98
CA GLU A 239 4.50 -13.53 -0.56
C GLU A 239 6.01 -13.62 -0.35
N VAL A 240 6.52 -12.84 0.56
CA VAL A 240 7.95 -12.79 0.91
C VAL A 240 8.16 -13.38 2.30
N THR A 241 9.02 -14.37 2.39
CA THR A 241 9.47 -14.97 3.67
C THR A 241 10.94 -14.66 3.86
N VAL A 242 11.27 -13.94 4.94
CA VAL A 242 12.65 -13.53 5.24
C VAL A 242 13.27 -14.44 6.28
N ASN A 243 14.50 -14.88 6.02
CA ASN A 243 15.34 -15.61 6.95
C ASN A 243 16.77 -15.07 6.92
N GLY A 244 17.15 -14.33 7.96
CA GLY A 244 18.44 -13.61 8.00
C GLY A 244 18.51 -12.59 6.87
N ASP A 245 19.50 -12.74 5.97
CA ASP A 245 19.74 -11.84 4.84
C ASP A 245 19.24 -12.45 3.51
N THR A 246 18.36 -13.45 3.57
CA THR A 246 17.73 -14.08 2.40
C THR A 246 16.22 -13.89 2.44
N ALA A 247 15.62 -13.77 1.25
CA ALA A 247 14.18 -13.68 1.08
C ALA A 247 13.70 -14.72 0.05
N THR A 248 12.80 -15.61 0.49
CA THR A 248 12.10 -16.52 -0.40
C THR A 248 10.86 -15.83 -0.94
N ILE A 249 10.77 -15.73 -2.25
CA ILE A 249 9.65 -15.15 -2.98
C ILE A 249 8.75 -16.28 -3.46
N ARG A 250 7.45 -16.18 -3.19
CA ARG A 250 6.42 -17.07 -3.70
C ARG A 250 5.34 -16.27 -4.42
N VAL A 251 5.25 -16.45 -5.73
CA VAL A 251 4.20 -15.79 -6.52
C VAL A 251 2.83 -16.31 -6.07
N ILE A 252 1.95 -15.41 -5.66
CA ILE A 252 0.55 -15.71 -5.32
C ILE A 252 -0.30 -15.60 -6.57
N LYS A 253 -0.15 -14.52 -7.33
CA LYS A 253 -0.90 -14.26 -8.56
C LYS A 253 -0.13 -13.27 -9.44
N ASP A 254 -0.24 -13.42 -10.73
CA ASP A 254 0.40 -12.60 -11.75
C ASP A 254 -0.61 -12.06 -12.78
N HIS A 255 -0.11 -11.51 -13.89
CA HIS A 255 -0.89 -10.92 -14.99
C HIS A 255 -1.64 -9.64 -14.58
N TYR A 256 -1.01 -8.81 -13.74
CA TYR A 256 -1.50 -7.45 -13.46
C TYR A 256 -0.84 -6.42 -14.38
N MET A 257 -1.59 -5.38 -14.72
CA MET A 257 -1.06 -4.25 -15.50
C MET A 257 -0.51 -3.17 -14.57
N LEU A 258 0.79 -3.25 -14.29
CA LEU A 258 1.52 -2.35 -13.37
C LEU A 258 0.78 -2.19 -12.04
N PRO A 259 0.74 -3.23 -11.20
CA PRO A 259 0.23 -3.11 -9.86
C PRO A 259 1.20 -2.27 -9.02
N THR A 260 0.67 -1.37 -8.19
CA THR A 260 1.47 -0.45 -7.38
C THR A 260 1.29 -0.66 -5.89
N ALA A 261 0.19 -1.24 -5.46
CA ALA A 261 -0.04 -1.40 -4.03
C ALA A 261 -0.88 -2.62 -3.68
N VAL A 262 -0.73 -3.08 -2.43
CA VAL A 262 -1.51 -4.16 -1.84
C VAL A 262 -1.98 -3.78 -0.45
N THR A 263 -3.20 -4.18 -0.08
CA THR A 263 -3.70 -4.14 1.30
C THR A 263 -4.47 -5.42 1.60
N THR A 264 -4.84 -5.67 2.87
CA THR A 264 -5.58 -6.88 3.24
C THR A 264 -6.79 -6.58 4.10
N VAL A 265 -7.88 -7.31 3.86
CA VAL A 265 -9.06 -7.36 4.71
C VAL A 265 -9.30 -8.83 5.08
N GLY A 266 -9.11 -9.17 6.34
CA GLY A 266 -9.11 -10.56 6.77
C GLY A 266 -8.10 -11.39 5.98
N ASN A 267 -8.58 -12.46 5.33
CA ASN A 267 -7.75 -13.36 4.50
C ASN A 267 -7.83 -13.05 2.99
N THR A 268 -8.16 -11.81 2.63
CA THR A 268 -8.19 -11.36 1.24
C THR A 268 -7.19 -10.23 1.04
N ALA A 269 -6.28 -10.37 0.09
CA ALA A 269 -5.46 -9.27 -0.42
C ALA A 269 -6.23 -8.52 -1.51
N TYR A 270 -6.06 -7.20 -1.54
CA TYR A 270 -6.53 -6.35 -2.63
C TYR A 270 -5.32 -5.75 -3.34
N VAL A 271 -5.15 -6.10 -4.61
CA VAL A 271 -4.03 -5.65 -5.45
C VAL A 271 -4.52 -4.55 -6.38
N LEU A 272 -3.94 -3.36 -6.24
CA LEU A 272 -4.30 -2.19 -7.02
C LEU A 272 -3.54 -2.18 -8.36
N GLU A 273 -4.28 -2.13 -9.45
CA GLU A 273 -3.75 -2.00 -10.80
C GLU A 273 -3.79 -0.53 -11.23
N ALA A 274 -2.62 0.11 -11.30
CA ALA A 274 -2.51 1.54 -11.55
C ALA A 274 -2.48 1.91 -13.04
N LYS A 275 -2.14 0.97 -13.92
CA LYS A 275 -2.08 1.16 -15.38
C LYS A 275 -1.21 2.34 -15.81
N LEU A 276 -0.10 2.60 -15.11
CA LEU A 276 0.79 3.74 -15.36
C LEU A 276 1.49 3.68 -16.73
N ASN A 277 1.46 2.54 -17.42
CA ASN A 277 1.88 2.42 -18.81
C ASN A 277 1.14 3.40 -19.74
N TYR A 278 -0.12 3.76 -19.44
CA TYR A 278 -0.87 4.77 -20.21
C TYR A 278 -0.30 6.19 -20.07
N GLN A 279 0.51 6.45 -19.06
CA GLN A 279 1.24 7.72 -18.90
C GLN A 279 2.63 7.66 -19.54
N ARG A 280 3.25 6.47 -19.60
CA ARG A 280 4.66 6.27 -19.99
C ARG A 280 4.83 5.92 -21.47
N ASP A 281 3.90 5.11 -22.02
CA ASP A 281 3.96 4.67 -23.42
C ASP A 281 3.37 5.75 -24.34
N PRO A 282 4.15 6.30 -25.30
CA PRO A 282 3.65 7.28 -26.27
C PRO A 282 2.41 6.82 -27.06
N ALA A 283 2.27 5.51 -27.32
CA ALA A 283 1.13 4.96 -28.05
C ALA A 283 -0.17 4.96 -27.24
N LEU A 284 -0.09 5.04 -25.92
CA LEU A 284 -1.21 5.04 -24.97
C LEU A 284 -1.47 6.42 -24.36
N LYS A 285 -0.52 7.34 -24.48
CA LYS A 285 -0.57 8.67 -23.88
C LYS A 285 -1.85 9.42 -24.29
N GLY A 286 -2.56 9.92 -23.27
CA GLY A 286 -3.83 10.65 -23.48
C GLY A 286 -5.07 9.78 -23.64
N LYS A 287 -4.93 8.46 -23.70
CA LYS A 287 -6.08 7.53 -23.62
C LYS A 287 -6.46 7.33 -22.16
N ASP A 288 -7.77 7.26 -21.89
CA ASP A 288 -8.28 6.98 -20.56
C ASP A 288 -8.32 5.46 -20.29
N PRO A 289 -7.56 4.96 -19.31
CA PRO A 289 -7.54 3.54 -18.96
C PRO A 289 -8.66 3.11 -17.99
N ALA A 290 -9.55 4.03 -17.58
CA ALA A 290 -10.63 3.69 -16.64
C ALA A 290 -11.54 2.59 -17.23
N PRO A 291 -12.18 1.77 -16.40
CA PRO A 291 -12.07 1.76 -14.94
C PRO A 291 -10.76 1.14 -14.42
N PHE A 292 -10.32 1.59 -13.27
CA PHE A 292 -9.24 0.96 -12.50
C PHE A 292 -9.80 -0.05 -11.51
N LYS A 293 -8.98 -1.00 -11.07
CA LYS A 293 -9.42 -2.04 -10.13
C LYS A 293 -8.41 -2.34 -9.04
N ALA A 294 -8.92 -2.61 -7.84
CA ALA A 294 -8.21 -3.38 -6.84
C ALA A 294 -8.81 -4.79 -6.81
N TYR A 295 -8.03 -5.77 -7.25
CA TYR A 295 -8.47 -7.16 -7.40
C TYR A 295 -8.41 -7.89 -6.06
N ALA A 296 -9.49 -8.56 -5.71
CA ALA A 296 -9.56 -9.40 -4.52
C ALA A 296 -8.89 -10.75 -4.78
N VAL A 297 -7.93 -11.10 -3.92
CA VAL A 297 -7.14 -12.34 -4.01
C VAL A 297 -7.22 -13.07 -2.66
N PRO A 298 -7.82 -14.26 -2.58
CA PRO A 298 -7.81 -15.06 -1.37
C PRO A 298 -6.39 -15.47 -0.99
N LEU A 299 -5.99 -15.22 0.24
CA LEU A 299 -4.74 -15.71 0.81
C LEU A 299 -4.97 -17.05 1.46
N LYS A 300 -4.05 -18.00 1.23
CA LYS A 300 -4.10 -19.37 1.78
C LYS A 300 -3.38 -19.47 3.11
#